data_b4f3d295cb015ee2c92b813733f36663
#
_entry.id   b4f3d295cb015ee2c92b813733f36663
#
_cell.length_a   1.000
_cell.length_b   1.000
_cell.length_c   1.000
_cell.angle_alpha   90.00
_cell.angle_beta   90.00
_cell.angle_gamma   90.00
#
_symmetry.space_group_name_H-M   'P 1'
#
loop_
_entity.id
_entity.type
_entity.pdbx_description
1 polymer ?
#
loop_
_entity_poly.entity_id
_entity_poly.type
_entity_poly.pdbx_seq_one_letter_code
_entity_poly.pdbx_strand_id
1 'polypeptide(L)'
;IKIQYTNNEKKSAKVDGKNETIYSPFVMLTAMILPDDTFSNVTIDNGKVISDGSRNIVVGVGMPGLKDSLKLDTLSLSTDDEDKNSEDKTLDIDIPDSVSIEADVTDLSMSSSLTVALSDILKDIDFNDDGALDDIKDALDELTDAATQLVDGTSDLYDGVEELDEKYGEFDDGVKELRDGTHDLADGVGDLTDGVNDLADGAGQLQ
;
A
#
# COMPACT_ATOMS: atom_id res chain seq x y z
N ILE A 1 -2.89 -11.73 -10.86
CA ILE A 1 -3.81 -10.56 -10.75
C ILE A 1 -3.39 -9.54 -11.78
N LYS A 2 -4.32 -9.10 -12.62
CA LYS A 2 -4.07 -8.00 -13.55
C LYS A 2 -5.01 -6.84 -13.23
N ILE A 3 -4.44 -5.65 -13.08
CA ILE A 3 -5.18 -4.40 -12.85
C ILE A 3 -4.95 -3.51 -14.07
N GLN A 4 -6.03 -3.22 -14.79
CA GLN A 4 -6.01 -2.35 -15.95
C GLN A 4 -6.56 -0.98 -15.57
N TYR A 5 -5.81 0.07 -15.87
CA TYR A 5 -6.24 1.45 -15.66
C TYR A 5 -6.77 2.03 -16.98
N THR A 6 -7.80 2.84 -16.89
CA THR A 6 -8.39 3.51 -18.04
C THR A 6 -8.53 4.99 -17.74
N ASN A 7 -7.98 5.84 -18.61
CA ASN A 7 -8.15 7.29 -18.52
C ASN A 7 -9.35 7.71 -19.38
N ASN A 8 -10.38 8.26 -18.75
CA ASN A 8 -11.57 8.76 -19.42
C ASN A 8 -11.57 10.29 -19.61
N GLU A 9 -10.59 11.00 -19.05
CA GLU A 9 -10.42 12.44 -19.12
C GLU A 9 -9.74 12.85 -20.43
N LYS A 10 -10.55 13.15 -21.44
CA LYS A 10 -10.08 13.55 -22.78
C LYS A 10 -10.30 15.04 -22.99
N LYS A 11 -9.30 15.70 -23.54
CA LYS A 11 -9.36 17.10 -23.97
C LYS A 11 -8.95 17.23 -25.43
N SER A 12 -9.55 18.15 -26.16
CA SER A 12 -9.08 18.51 -27.51
C SER A 12 -8.10 19.68 -27.39
N ALA A 13 -6.90 19.51 -27.87
CA ALA A 13 -5.88 20.55 -27.94
C ALA A 13 -5.41 20.74 -29.39
N LYS A 14 -4.90 21.95 -29.71
CA LYS A 14 -4.22 22.19 -30.98
C LYS A 14 -2.75 21.91 -30.81
N VAL A 15 -2.26 20.87 -31.49
CA VAL A 15 -0.84 20.54 -31.59
C VAL A 15 -0.46 20.73 -33.07
N ASP A 16 0.54 21.57 -33.35
CA ASP A 16 0.99 21.89 -34.70
C ASP A 16 -0.13 22.31 -35.68
N GLY A 17 -1.12 23.05 -35.14
CA GLY A 17 -2.26 23.54 -35.93
C GLY A 17 -3.36 22.50 -36.19
N LYS A 18 -3.21 21.26 -35.78
CA LYS A 18 -4.21 20.18 -35.89
C LYS A 18 -4.92 20.00 -34.55
N ASN A 19 -6.21 19.68 -34.59
CA ASN A 19 -6.94 19.28 -33.39
C ASN A 19 -6.60 17.84 -33.04
N GLU A 20 -6.00 17.66 -31.87
CA GLU A 20 -5.63 16.35 -31.34
C GLU A 20 -6.41 16.07 -30.05
N THR A 21 -6.66 14.80 -29.81
CA THR A 21 -7.24 14.35 -28.54
C THR A 21 -6.09 13.97 -27.62
N ILE A 22 -6.01 14.63 -26.49
CA ILE A 22 -5.03 14.35 -25.44
C ILE A 22 -5.76 13.93 -24.17
N TYR A 23 -5.12 13.10 -23.38
CA TYR A 23 -5.61 12.72 -22.05
C TYR A 23 -4.99 13.62 -20.99
N SER A 24 -5.77 13.95 -19.95
CA SER A 24 -5.20 14.60 -18.75
C SER A 24 -4.26 13.61 -18.08
N PRO A 25 -2.96 13.95 -17.93
CA PRO A 25 -1.99 12.99 -17.38
C PRO A 25 -2.24 12.77 -15.89
N PHE A 26 -2.16 11.54 -15.44
CA PHE A 26 -2.09 11.16 -14.03
C PHE A 26 -1.36 9.82 -13.88
N VAL A 27 -0.82 9.59 -12.70
CA VAL A 27 -0.11 8.37 -12.33
C VAL A 27 -0.98 7.56 -11.37
N MET A 28 -1.13 6.27 -11.65
CA MET A 28 -1.78 5.30 -10.78
C MET A 28 -0.73 4.53 -10.02
N LEU A 29 -0.84 4.53 -8.70
CA LEU A 29 -0.08 3.67 -7.81
C LEU A 29 -1.00 2.64 -7.20
N THR A 30 -0.64 1.37 -7.34
CA THR A 30 -1.33 0.28 -6.64
C THR A 30 -0.36 -0.44 -5.73
N ALA A 31 -0.73 -0.57 -4.46
CA ALA A 31 0.02 -1.33 -3.46
C ALA A 31 -0.83 -2.49 -2.94
N MET A 32 -0.19 -3.65 -2.72
CA MET A 32 -0.79 -4.84 -2.11
C MET A 32 0.17 -5.46 -1.11
N ILE A 33 -0.36 -5.95 0.00
CA ILE A 33 0.36 -6.75 0.98
C ILE A 33 -0.03 -8.21 0.79
N LEU A 34 0.95 -9.06 0.53
CA LEU A 34 0.80 -10.48 0.25
C LEU A 34 1.58 -11.29 1.29
N PRO A 35 0.94 -11.91 2.29
CA PRO A 35 1.60 -12.72 3.31
C PRO A 35 2.39 -13.89 2.70
N ASP A 36 3.61 -14.13 3.20
CA ASP A 36 4.52 -15.17 2.67
C ASP A 36 4.03 -16.61 2.93
N ASP A 37 3.21 -16.81 3.96
CA ASP A 37 2.59 -18.11 4.26
C ASP A 37 1.54 -18.50 3.21
N THR A 38 0.97 -17.53 2.52
CA THR A 38 -0.08 -17.71 1.50
C THR A 38 0.47 -17.52 0.09
N PHE A 39 1.38 -16.55 -0.11
CA PHE A 39 1.91 -16.14 -1.42
C PHE A 39 3.42 -16.34 -1.50
N SER A 40 3.89 -17.09 -2.49
CA SER A 40 5.31 -17.29 -2.78
C SER A 40 5.64 -16.98 -4.24
N ASN A 41 6.93 -16.77 -4.55
CA ASN A 41 7.40 -16.43 -5.89
C ASN A 41 6.68 -15.22 -6.51
N VAL A 42 6.43 -14.20 -5.69
CA VAL A 42 5.71 -13.00 -6.10
C VAL A 42 6.55 -12.20 -7.10
N THR A 43 5.98 -11.90 -8.24
CA THR A 43 6.55 -11.03 -9.27
C THR A 43 5.55 -9.98 -9.71
N ILE A 44 6.02 -8.88 -10.26
CA ILE A 44 5.19 -7.79 -10.77
C ILE A 44 5.77 -7.22 -12.06
N ASP A 45 4.90 -6.93 -13.03
CA ASP A 45 5.21 -6.09 -14.17
C ASP A 45 4.92 -4.63 -13.81
N ASN A 46 5.81 -3.73 -14.20
CA ASN A 46 5.69 -2.28 -13.99
C ASN A 46 5.60 -1.89 -12.51
N GLY A 47 6.52 -2.45 -11.71
CA GLY A 47 6.53 -2.20 -10.29
C GLY A 47 7.69 -2.86 -9.55
N LYS A 48 7.58 -2.89 -8.24
CA LYS A 48 8.59 -3.46 -7.33
C LYS A 48 7.94 -4.37 -6.30
N VAL A 49 8.62 -5.46 -5.97
CA VAL A 49 8.29 -6.33 -4.84
C VAL A 49 9.31 -6.08 -3.74
N ILE A 50 8.83 -5.83 -2.53
CA ILE A 50 9.63 -5.65 -1.32
C ILE A 50 9.22 -6.74 -0.35
N SER A 51 10.16 -7.55 0.12
CA SER A 51 9.91 -8.61 1.11
C SER A 51 10.58 -8.25 2.42
N ASP A 52 9.83 -8.35 3.53
CA ASP A 52 10.35 -8.18 4.89
C ASP A 52 10.61 -9.53 5.60
N GLY A 53 10.33 -10.64 4.92
CA GLY A 53 10.52 -12.01 5.44
C GLY A 53 9.27 -12.60 6.10
N SER A 54 8.17 -11.84 6.23
CA SER A 54 6.85 -12.30 6.67
C SER A 54 5.77 -12.03 5.62
N ARG A 55 6.01 -11.05 4.74
CA ARG A 55 5.09 -10.62 3.69
C ARG A 55 5.84 -10.03 2.50
N ASN A 56 5.20 -10.07 1.34
CA ASN A 56 5.63 -9.39 0.14
C ASN A 56 4.75 -8.14 -0.06
N ILE A 57 5.37 -7.00 -0.16
CA ILE A 57 4.73 -5.74 -0.48
C ILE A 57 4.96 -5.48 -1.95
N VAL A 58 3.89 -5.37 -2.70
CA VAL A 58 3.93 -5.18 -4.14
C VAL A 58 3.45 -3.77 -4.45
N VAL A 59 4.29 -2.98 -5.14
CA VAL A 59 3.94 -1.63 -5.59
C VAL A 59 4.02 -1.58 -7.10
N GLY A 60 2.90 -1.27 -7.75
CA GLY A 60 2.79 -1.15 -9.20
C GLY A 60 2.44 0.26 -9.63
N VAL A 61 2.96 0.66 -10.81
CA VAL A 61 2.76 1.99 -11.39
C VAL A 61 2.10 1.87 -12.76
N GLY A 62 1.18 2.78 -13.07
CA GLY A 62 0.58 2.90 -14.39
C GLY A 62 0.25 4.35 -14.73
N MET A 63 0.35 4.69 -16.03
CA MET A 63 0.06 6.04 -16.54
C MET A 63 -0.87 5.95 -17.75
N PRO A 64 -2.16 5.65 -17.52
CA PRO A 64 -3.10 5.40 -18.59
C PRO A 64 -3.33 6.64 -19.47
N GLY A 65 -3.25 6.45 -20.80
CA GLY A 65 -3.45 7.49 -21.80
C GLY A 65 -2.27 8.43 -22.04
N LEU A 66 -1.16 8.30 -21.28
CA LEU A 66 0.01 9.14 -21.49
C LEU A 66 0.74 8.76 -22.78
N LYS A 67 0.91 7.47 -23.06
CA LYS A 67 1.50 6.95 -24.29
C LYS A 67 0.75 7.48 -25.54
N ASP A 68 -0.59 7.45 -25.50
CA ASP A 68 -1.44 7.97 -26.59
C ASP A 68 -1.31 9.48 -26.75
N SER A 69 -1.22 10.23 -25.63
CA SER A 69 -1.09 11.69 -25.64
C SER A 69 0.24 12.16 -26.22
N LEU A 70 1.32 11.45 -25.91
CA LEU A 70 2.67 11.75 -26.38
C LEU A 70 2.95 11.18 -27.79
N LYS A 71 2.06 10.33 -28.32
CA LYS A 71 2.22 9.66 -29.63
C LYS A 71 3.57 8.93 -29.78
N LEU A 72 4.04 8.31 -28.73
CA LEU A 72 5.35 7.66 -28.67
C LEU A 72 5.51 6.55 -29.72
N ASP A 73 4.43 5.92 -30.14
CA ASP A 73 4.44 4.90 -31.23
C ASP A 73 4.82 5.48 -32.59
N THR A 74 4.81 6.82 -32.75
CA THR A 74 5.10 7.50 -34.03
C THR A 74 6.36 8.37 -33.99
N LEU A 75 7.03 8.47 -32.81
CA LEU A 75 8.28 9.21 -32.68
C LEU A 75 9.43 8.35 -33.19
N SER A 76 9.98 8.72 -34.35
CA SER A 76 11.25 8.22 -34.85
C SER A 76 12.33 9.27 -34.56
N LEU A 77 13.38 8.89 -33.84
CA LEU A 77 14.56 9.72 -33.70
C LEU A 77 15.32 9.73 -35.04
N SER A 78 15.23 10.82 -35.78
CA SER A 78 16.17 11.11 -36.84
C SER A 78 17.50 11.47 -36.19
N THR A 79 18.42 10.54 -36.08
CA THR A 79 19.82 10.90 -35.80
C THR A 79 20.38 11.53 -37.08
N ASP A 80 20.82 12.77 -37.04
CA ASP A 80 21.50 13.51 -38.09
C ASP A 80 22.91 12.93 -38.43
N ASP A 81 23.12 11.64 -38.27
CA ASP A 81 24.32 10.97 -38.71
C ASP A 81 24.15 10.49 -40.17
N GLU A 82 24.97 11.02 -41.05
CA GLU A 82 25.02 10.72 -42.50
C GLU A 82 25.36 9.24 -42.85
N ASP A 83 25.24 8.31 -41.92
CA ASP A 83 25.42 6.88 -42.16
C ASP A 83 24.11 6.23 -42.63
N LYS A 84 24.02 5.97 -43.90
CA LYS A 84 22.90 5.44 -44.67
C LYS A 84 22.46 4.01 -44.29
N ASN A 85 22.69 3.54 -43.09
CA ASN A 85 22.26 2.25 -42.56
C ASN A 85 21.59 2.31 -41.19
N SER A 86 21.06 3.46 -40.79
CA SER A 86 20.26 3.58 -39.55
C SER A 86 18.87 3.04 -39.83
N GLU A 87 18.58 1.86 -39.34
CA GLU A 87 17.20 1.43 -39.15
C GLU A 87 16.52 2.47 -38.23
N ASP A 88 15.35 2.97 -38.64
CA ASP A 88 14.52 3.85 -37.84
C ASP A 88 14.37 3.25 -36.43
N LYS A 89 15.15 3.72 -35.44
CA LYS A 89 15.00 3.36 -34.06
C LYS A 89 13.76 4.11 -33.54
N THR A 90 12.63 3.46 -33.55
CA THR A 90 11.49 3.88 -32.76
C THR A 90 11.90 3.83 -31.29
N LEU A 91 11.66 4.92 -30.58
CA LEU A 91 11.80 4.94 -29.12
C LEU A 91 10.75 3.98 -28.53
N ASP A 92 11.19 2.80 -28.15
CA ASP A 92 10.34 1.86 -27.42
C ASP A 92 10.32 2.26 -25.94
N ILE A 93 9.55 3.32 -25.63
CA ILE A 93 9.32 3.77 -24.27
C ILE A 93 8.06 3.06 -23.81
N ASP A 94 8.24 2.13 -22.88
CA ASP A 94 7.11 1.44 -22.28
C ASP A 94 6.50 2.30 -21.15
N ILE A 95 5.37 2.95 -21.46
CA ILE A 95 4.56 3.66 -20.48
C ILE A 95 3.37 2.76 -20.13
N PRO A 96 3.38 2.12 -18.96
CA PRO A 96 2.38 1.12 -18.61
C PRO A 96 1.00 1.75 -18.33
N ASP A 97 -0.04 1.07 -18.76
CA ASP A 97 -1.43 1.37 -18.40
C ASP A 97 -2.05 0.27 -17.52
N SER A 98 -1.26 -0.71 -17.15
CA SER A 98 -1.67 -1.85 -16.34
C SER A 98 -0.55 -2.35 -15.45
N VAL A 99 -0.94 -3.05 -14.38
CA VAL A 99 -0.05 -3.78 -13.49
C VAL A 99 -0.45 -5.24 -13.48
N SER A 100 0.51 -6.15 -13.64
CA SER A 100 0.30 -7.60 -13.57
C SER A 100 1.13 -8.18 -12.44
N ILE A 101 0.48 -8.87 -11.50
CA ILE A 101 1.10 -9.52 -10.36
C ILE A 101 0.90 -11.02 -10.52
N GLU A 102 1.99 -11.77 -10.48
CA GLU A 102 1.99 -13.23 -10.51
C GLU A 102 2.59 -13.78 -9.21
N ALA A 103 1.99 -14.82 -8.68
CA ALA A 103 2.44 -15.50 -7.47
C ALA A 103 1.93 -16.94 -7.44
N ASP A 104 2.65 -17.82 -6.74
CA ASP A 104 2.14 -19.12 -6.33
C ASP A 104 1.31 -18.95 -5.06
N VAL A 105 0.08 -19.49 -5.03
CA VAL A 105 -0.88 -19.26 -3.93
C VAL A 105 -1.33 -20.60 -3.36
N THR A 106 -1.22 -20.77 -2.04
CA THR A 106 -1.61 -22.00 -1.35
C THR A 106 -3.08 -21.97 -0.91
N ASP A 107 -3.55 -20.84 -0.38
CA ASP A 107 -4.94 -20.61 0.02
C ASP A 107 -5.26 -19.12 -0.21
N LEU A 108 -6.09 -18.81 -1.20
CA LEU A 108 -6.31 -17.44 -1.64
C LEU A 108 -7.05 -16.63 -0.56
N SER A 109 -6.29 -15.92 0.24
CA SER A 109 -6.79 -14.89 1.15
C SER A 109 -6.11 -13.56 0.82
N MET A 110 -6.85 -12.61 0.29
CA MET A 110 -6.33 -11.26 0.00
C MET A 110 -6.75 -10.32 1.11
N SER A 111 -5.77 -9.66 1.74
CA SER A 111 -6.05 -8.72 2.82
C SER A 111 -6.55 -7.38 2.26
N SER A 112 -5.71 -6.60 1.64
CA SER A 112 -6.07 -5.26 1.18
C SER A 112 -5.29 -4.87 -0.05
N SER A 113 -5.91 -4.08 -0.92
CA SER A 113 -5.23 -3.35 -1.99
C SER A 113 -5.55 -1.87 -1.87
N LEU A 114 -4.55 -1.02 -2.06
CA LEU A 114 -4.68 0.42 -2.12
C LEU A 114 -4.32 0.89 -3.53
N THR A 115 -5.19 1.68 -4.15
CA THR A 115 -4.86 2.34 -5.40
C THR A 115 -5.09 3.84 -5.25
N VAL A 116 -4.08 4.63 -5.62
CA VAL A 116 -4.09 6.10 -5.54
C VAL A 116 -3.84 6.67 -6.94
N ALA A 117 -4.59 7.70 -7.31
CA ALA A 117 -4.37 8.48 -8.52
C ALA A 117 -3.71 9.81 -8.17
N LEU A 118 -2.59 10.12 -8.81
CA LEU A 118 -1.79 11.31 -8.57
C LEU A 118 -1.72 12.16 -9.84
N SER A 119 -2.27 13.36 -9.82
CA SER A 119 -2.34 14.25 -10.99
C SER A 119 -1.26 15.32 -11.02
N ASP A 120 -0.58 15.56 -9.91
CA ASP A 120 0.31 16.73 -9.75
C ASP A 120 1.77 16.43 -10.11
N ILE A 121 2.18 15.16 -10.12
CA ILE A 121 3.56 14.72 -10.35
C ILE A 121 4.10 15.12 -11.72
N LEU A 122 3.23 15.17 -12.73
CA LEU A 122 3.62 15.47 -14.10
C LEU A 122 3.52 16.95 -14.45
N LYS A 123 3.16 17.81 -13.50
CA LYS A 123 2.96 19.27 -13.77
C LYS A 123 4.25 20.03 -14.01
N ASP A 124 5.33 19.59 -13.38
CA ASP A 124 6.63 20.26 -13.39
C ASP A 124 7.55 19.77 -14.52
N ILE A 125 7.09 18.81 -15.33
CA ILE A 125 7.85 18.25 -16.45
C ILE A 125 7.61 19.09 -17.69
N ASP A 126 8.67 19.69 -18.23
CA ASP A 126 8.63 20.41 -19.51
C ASP A 126 8.85 19.42 -20.68
N PHE A 127 7.76 19.00 -21.30
CA PHE A 127 7.78 18.05 -22.43
C PHE A 127 8.42 18.63 -23.72
N ASN A 128 8.86 19.87 -23.72
CA ASN A 128 9.55 20.47 -24.86
C ASN A 128 11.07 20.41 -24.72
N ASP A 129 11.59 19.90 -23.62
CA ASP A 129 13.02 19.73 -23.38
C ASP A 129 13.47 18.31 -23.75
N ASP A 130 14.69 18.20 -24.30
CA ASP A 130 15.30 16.90 -24.63
C ASP A 130 15.52 16.02 -23.38
N GLY A 131 15.49 16.61 -22.17
CA GLY A 131 15.59 15.95 -20.87
C GLY A 131 14.25 15.44 -20.29
N ALA A 132 13.10 15.75 -20.92
CA ALA A 132 11.80 15.43 -20.36
C ALA A 132 11.58 13.93 -20.02
N LEU A 133 12.25 13.04 -20.74
CA LEU A 133 12.20 11.59 -20.49
C LEU A 133 12.99 11.18 -19.24
N ASP A 134 14.13 11.83 -19.01
CA ASP A 134 14.94 11.62 -17.81
C ASP A 134 14.19 12.17 -16.59
N ASP A 135 13.56 13.35 -16.73
CA ASP A 135 12.73 13.95 -15.69
C ASP A 135 11.53 13.04 -15.31
N ILE A 136 10.89 12.41 -16.31
CA ILE A 136 9.82 11.43 -16.06
C ILE A 136 10.36 10.21 -15.30
N LYS A 137 11.53 9.71 -15.68
CA LYS A 137 12.14 8.57 -15.03
C LYS A 137 12.52 8.89 -13.58
N ASP A 138 13.15 10.05 -13.35
CA ASP A 138 13.52 10.49 -12.01
C ASP A 138 12.26 10.69 -11.13
N ALA A 139 11.20 11.30 -11.67
CA ALA A 139 9.92 11.42 -10.96
C ALA A 139 9.28 10.08 -10.64
N LEU A 140 9.43 9.07 -11.50
CA LEU A 140 8.96 7.71 -11.26
C LEU A 140 9.77 6.99 -10.17
N ASP A 141 11.08 7.19 -10.16
CA ASP A 141 11.96 6.63 -9.14
C ASP A 141 11.63 7.26 -7.77
N GLU A 142 11.48 8.61 -7.68
CA GLU A 142 11.03 9.29 -6.45
C GLU A 142 9.65 8.80 -5.98
N LEU A 143 8.73 8.59 -6.92
CA LEU A 143 7.40 8.10 -6.61
C LEU A 143 7.43 6.66 -6.09
N THR A 144 8.29 5.82 -6.66
CA THR A 144 8.49 4.44 -6.22
C THR A 144 9.06 4.41 -4.79
N ASP A 145 10.02 5.31 -4.50
CA ASP A 145 10.59 5.44 -3.16
C ASP A 145 9.56 5.97 -2.15
N ALA A 146 8.77 6.97 -2.52
CA ALA A 146 7.69 7.48 -1.67
C ALA A 146 6.60 6.42 -1.41
N ALA A 147 6.23 5.65 -2.44
CA ALA A 147 5.31 4.54 -2.30
C ALA A 147 5.87 3.45 -1.38
N THR A 148 7.17 3.15 -1.48
CA THR A 148 7.86 2.23 -0.57
C THR A 148 7.74 2.71 0.88
N GLN A 149 8.06 3.99 1.15
CA GLN A 149 7.94 4.57 2.49
C GLN A 149 6.50 4.54 3.03
N LEU A 150 5.50 4.79 2.17
CA LEU A 150 4.09 4.71 2.56
C LEU A 150 3.70 3.28 2.94
N VAL A 151 4.21 2.30 2.22
CA VAL A 151 3.96 0.88 2.50
C VAL A 151 4.63 0.48 3.80
N ASP A 152 5.90 0.85 4.03
CA ASP A 152 6.61 0.60 5.28
C ASP A 152 5.84 1.21 6.46
N GLY A 153 5.42 2.48 6.36
CA GLY A 153 4.61 3.13 7.39
C GLY A 153 3.23 2.47 7.61
N THR A 154 2.63 1.91 6.56
CA THR A 154 1.37 1.16 6.68
C THR A 154 1.61 -0.20 7.35
N SER A 155 2.75 -0.82 7.10
CA SER A 155 3.19 -2.04 7.78
C SER A 155 3.40 -1.79 9.27
N ASP A 156 4.15 -0.75 9.63
CA ASP A 156 4.37 -0.36 11.03
C ASP A 156 3.05 -0.08 11.76
N LEU A 157 2.10 0.56 11.07
CA LEU A 157 0.77 0.80 11.62
C LEU A 157 0.00 -0.50 11.86
N TYR A 158 0.10 -1.46 10.94
CA TYR A 158 -0.53 -2.77 11.09
C TYR A 158 0.04 -3.52 12.29
N ASP A 159 1.38 -3.56 12.40
CA ASP A 159 2.07 -4.20 13.53
C ASP A 159 1.70 -3.52 14.86
N GLY A 160 1.59 -2.19 14.87
CA GLY A 160 1.12 -1.44 16.04
C GLY A 160 -0.34 -1.73 16.43
N VAL A 161 -1.21 -2.00 15.46
CA VAL A 161 -2.60 -2.43 15.71
C VAL A 161 -2.64 -3.84 16.28
N GLU A 162 -1.79 -4.75 15.79
CA GLU A 162 -1.68 -6.12 16.32
C GLU A 162 -1.17 -6.11 17.77
N GLU A 163 -0.13 -5.32 18.08
CA GLU A 163 0.35 -5.13 19.45
C GLU A 163 -0.74 -4.54 20.36
N LEU A 164 -1.53 -3.60 19.84
CA LEU A 164 -2.65 -3.02 20.57
C LEU A 164 -3.72 -4.07 20.91
N ASP A 165 -4.04 -4.98 19.97
CA ASP A 165 -5.00 -6.06 20.20
C ASP A 165 -4.52 -7.03 21.28
N GLU A 166 -3.23 -7.39 21.26
CA GLU A 166 -2.62 -8.21 22.33
C GLU A 166 -2.71 -7.51 23.70
N LYS A 167 -2.39 -6.20 23.76
CA LYS A 167 -2.48 -5.41 25.00
C LYS A 167 -3.90 -5.26 25.51
N TYR A 168 -4.88 -5.21 24.60
CA TYR A 168 -6.30 -5.24 25.02
C TYR A 168 -6.67 -6.61 25.62
N GLY A 169 -6.15 -7.71 25.07
CA GLY A 169 -6.30 -9.04 25.65
C GLY A 169 -5.74 -9.13 27.07
N GLU A 170 -4.50 -8.67 27.27
CA GLU A 170 -3.86 -8.61 28.60
C GLU A 170 -4.64 -7.74 29.60
N PHE A 171 -5.17 -6.59 29.13
CA PHE A 171 -6.00 -5.72 29.94
C PHE A 171 -7.32 -6.39 30.36
N ASP A 172 -7.99 -7.08 29.43
CA ASP A 172 -9.25 -7.79 29.71
C ASP A 172 -9.03 -8.91 30.75
N ASP A 173 -7.92 -9.63 30.65
CA ASP A 173 -7.54 -10.65 31.61
C ASP A 173 -7.22 -10.04 32.98
N GLY A 174 -6.50 -8.93 33.03
CA GLY A 174 -6.25 -8.19 34.28
C GLY A 174 -7.55 -7.67 34.94
N VAL A 175 -8.52 -7.24 34.15
CA VAL A 175 -9.86 -6.84 34.66
C VAL A 175 -10.61 -8.04 35.23
N LYS A 176 -10.52 -9.22 34.61
CA LYS A 176 -11.11 -10.46 35.14
C LYS A 176 -10.48 -10.84 36.48
N GLU A 177 -9.13 -10.83 36.56
CA GLU A 177 -8.42 -11.11 37.80
C GLU A 177 -8.81 -10.14 38.93
N LEU A 178 -8.93 -8.84 38.64
CA LEU A 178 -9.37 -7.84 39.57
C LEU A 178 -10.80 -8.11 40.06
N ARG A 179 -11.69 -8.48 39.17
CA ARG A 179 -13.07 -8.85 39.53
C ARG A 179 -13.09 -10.08 40.44
N ASP A 180 -12.33 -11.11 40.10
CA ASP A 180 -12.29 -12.34 40.90
C ASP A 180 -11.66 -12.07 42.28
N GLY A 181 -10.60 -11.26 42.36
CA GLY A 181 -9.99 -10.83 43.63
C GLY A 181 -10.93 -9.95 44.49
N THR A 182 -11.78 -9.13 43.85
CA THR A 182 -12.81 -8.38 44.58
C THR A 182 -13.93 -9.27 45.14
N HIS A 183 -14.24 -10.36 44.43
CA HIS A 183 -15.20 -11.36 44.91
C HIS A 183 -14.63 -12.10 46.11
N ASP A 184 -13.40 -12.60 46.03
CA ASP A 184 -12.70 -13.28 47.10
C ASP A 184 -12.61 -12.38 48.37
N LEU A 185 -12.34 -11.07 48.17
CA LEU A 185 -12.33 -10.10 49.24
C LEU A 185 -13.73 -9.96 49.89
N ALA A 186 -14.78 -9.92 49.10
CA ALA A 186 -16.15 -9.84 49.61
C ALA A 186 -16.52 -11.08 50.42
N ASP A 187 -16.14 -12.26 49.95
CA ASP A 187 -16.36 -13.52 50.67
C ASP A 187 -15.56 -13.56 51.98
N GLY A 188 -14.30 -13.14 51.96
CA GLY A 188 -13.47 -13.03 53.18
C GLY A 188 -14.01 -12.04 54.20
N VAL A 189 -14.63 -10.90 53.79
CA VAL A 189 -15.32 -9.98 54.67
C VAL A 189 -16.57 -10.62 55.25
N GLY A 190 -17.29 -11.44 54.49
CA GLY A 190 -18.41 -12.25 54.99
C GLY A 190 -17.99 -13.20 56.10
N ASP A 191 -16.95 -14.01 55.85
CA ASP A 191 -16.39 -14.96 56.83
C ASP A 191 -15.90 -14.26 58.11
N LEU A 192 -15.28 -13.09 57.99
CA LEU A 192 -14.87 -12.28 59.14
C LEU A 192 -16.07 -11.80 59.94
N THR A 193 -17.16 -11.39 59.27
CA THR A 193 -18.39 -10.94 59.91
C THR A 193 -19.02 -12.08 60.72
N ASP A 194 -19.07 -13.28 60.13
CA ASP A 194 -19.60 -14.47 60.79
C ASP A 194 -18.75 -14.86 62.01
N GLY A 195 -17.42 -14.84 61.87
CA GLY A 195 -16.48 -15.08 62.97
C GLY A 195 -16.62 -14.07 64.12
N VAL A 196 -16.88 -12.79 63.83
CA VAL A 196 -17.14 -11.78 64.83
C VAL A 196 -18.48 -12.02 65.56
N ASN A 197 -19.50 -12.48 64.86
CA ASN A 197 -20.81 -12.83 65.46
C ASN A 197 -20.66 -14.06 66.35
N ASP A 198 -19.97 -15.10 65.94
CA ASP A 198 -19.68 -16.29 66.75
C ASP A 198 -18.91 -15.95 68.03
N LEU A 199 -17.94 -15.04 67.91
CA LEU A 199 -17.19 -14.56 69.10
C LEU A 199 -18.09 -13.80 70.07
N ALA A 200 -18.99 -12.93 69.57
CA ALA A 200 -19.95 -12.19 70.38
C ALA A 200 -20.91 -13.12 71.07
N ASP A 201 -21.45 -14.12 70.40
CA ASP A 201 -22.36 -15.12 70.99
C ASP A 201 -21.65 -15.97 72.05
N GLY A 202 -20.39 -16.39 71.77
CA GLY A 202 -19.59 -17.10 72.77
C GLY A 202 -19.27 -16.27 73.97
N ALA A 203 -19.01 -14.98 73.87
CA ALA A 203 -18.80 -14.07 74.98
C ALA A 203 -20.10 -13.87 75.79
N GLY A 204 -21.26 -13.84 75.13
CA GLY A 204 -22.54 -13.77 75.77
C GLY A 204 -22.90 -15.01 76.63
N GLN A 205 -22.42 -16.18 76.29
CA GLN A 205 -22.64 -17.44 77.01
C GLN A 205 -21.74 -17.57 78.24
N LEU A 206 -20.72 -16.75 78.41
CA LEU A 206 -19.82 -16.70 79.57
C LEU A 206 -20.26 -15.74 80.65
N GLN A 207 -21.38 -14.99 80.52
CA GLN A 207 -21.99 -14.12 81.50
C GLN A 207 -23.15 -14.87 82.15
#